data_a17dbd252b10b07f4317c2b28adaac7e
#
_entry.id   a17dbd252b10b07f4317c2b28adaac7e
#
_cell.length_a   1.000
_cell.length_b   1.000
_cell.length_c   1.000
_cell.angle_alpha   90.00
_cell.angle_beta   90.00
_cell.angle_gamma   90.00
#
_symmetry.space_group_name_H-M   'P 1'
#
loop_
_entity.id
_entity.type
_entity.pdbx_description
1 polymer ?
#
loop_
_entity_poly.entity_id
_entity_poly.type
_entity_poly.pdbx_seq_one_letter_code
_entity_poly.pdbx_strand_id
1 'polypeptide(L)'
;MGFKCGIVGLPNVGKSTIFNAITNAGAEAANYPFCTIEPNVGMVSVPDSRLDELVKVYNPKSIVPAVTEFVDIAGLVKGAAQGEGLGNQFLTHIRECEAIMEVIRCFDDENIVHVHGSVDPVRDVDIIETELILKDLDSVEKRIATEAKGARTGNAEAKARLAACEKLRDAFQEGKAARTVMHDSEEMEGIVKDLALLTAKPLFYCANVKEDDILTGNAYVDQLKEYAAKNGHEVIMISGKIEEELSAMEPADKAEFLKELGMKESGLDSVVRKGYEILGLRTFFTAGEKECRAWTFHAGYKAPQCAGVIHTDFERGFIRAETLSYEDFLKHGSWNAAKEAGLVRTEGKEYVVQDGDIMYFLFNV
;
A
#
# COMPACT_ATOMS: atom_id res chain seq x y z
N MET A 1 -2.29 -4.98 11.28
CA MET A 1 -2.42 -3.68 10.61
C MET A 1 -2.35 -3.95 9.13
N GLY A 2 -3.03 -3.14 8.30
CA GLY A 2 -2.86 -3.16 6.84
C GLY A 2 -1.46 -2.69 6.43
N PHE A 3 -1.29 -2.28 5.20
CA PHE A 3 -0.02 -1.75 4.71
C PHE A 3 0.05 -0.21 4.87
N LYS A 4 1.27 0.32 4.81
CA LYS A 4 1.54 1.76 4.85
C LYS A 4 1.94 2.24 3.45
N CYS A 5 1.16 3.16 2.87
CA CYS A 5 1.37 3.72 1.53
C CYS A 5 1.76 5.20 1.61
N GLY A 6 2.89 5.55 1.01
CA GLY A 6 3.32 6.94 0.89
C GLY A 6 2.68 7.63 -0.31
N ILE A 7 2.10 8.80 -0.11
CA ILE A 7 1.54 9.62 -1.19
C ILE A 7 2.57 10.66 -1.60
N VAL A 8 3.00 10.62 -2.84
CA VAL A 8 3.93 11.59 -3.44
C VAL A 8 3.29 12.29 -4.63
N GLY A 9 3.80 13.43 -5.01
CA GLY A 9 3.33 14.18 -6.18
C GLY A 9 3.89 15.61 -6.19
N LEU A 10 3.94 16.23 -7.36
CA LEU A 10 4.32 17.62 -7.52
C LEU A 10 3.33 18.56 -6.82
N PRO A 11 3.68 19.82 -6.54
CA PRO A 11 2.73 20.81 -6.07
C PRO A 11 1.54 20.99 -7.02
N ASN A 12 0.35 21.22 -6.47
CA ASN A 12 -0.88 21.53 -7.21
C ASN A 12 -1.40 20.40 -8.13
N VAL A 13 -1.04 19.14 -7.85
CA VAL A 13 -1.58 17.97 -8.57
C VAL A 13 -2.86 17.40 -7.95
N GLY A 14 -3.31 17.97 -6.82
CA GLY A 14 -4.46 17.48 -6.05
C GLY A 14 -4.10 16.51 -4.92
N LYS A 15 -2.82 16.36 -4.59
CA LYS A 15 -2.34 15.46 -3.53
C LYS A 15 -3.03 15.73 -2.18
N SER A 16 -3.08 16.99 -1.75
CA SER A 16 -3.71 17.37 -0.48
C SER A 16 -5.22 17.15 -0.48
N THR A 17 -5.90 17.36 -1.60
CA THR A 17 -7.34 17.08 -1.74
C THR A 17 -7.62 15.61 -1.56
N ILE A 18 -6.86 14.73 -2.25
CA ILE A 18 -6.97 13.27 -2.10
C ILE A 18 -6.63 12.85 -0.66
N PHE A 19 -5.56 13.39 -0.06
CA PHE A 19 -5.19 13.07 1.31
C PHE A 19 -6.26 13.51 2.33
N ASN A 20 -6.87 14.68 2.14
CA ASN A 20 -7.97 15.15 2.99
C ASN A 20 -9.21 14.24 2.85
N ALA A 21 -9.54 13.80 1.64
CA ALA A 21 -10.62 12.84 1.43
C ALA A 21 -10.35 11.51 2.15
N ILE A 22 -9.11 11.00 2.09
CA ILE A 22 -8.64 9.84 2.85
C ILE A 22 -8.82 10.06 4.36
N THR A 23 -8.36 11.19 4.88
CA THR A 23 -8.41 11.49 6.31
C THR A 23 -9.85 11.63 6.80
N ASN A 24 -10.72 12.25 6.02
CA ASN A 24 -12.14 12.40 6.33
C ASN A 24 -12.86 11.05 6.29
N ALA A 25 -12.61 10.23 5.28
CA ALA A 25 -13.13 8.85 5.22
C ALA A 25 -12.64 7.98 6.38
N GLY A 26 -11.42 8.26 6.88
CA GLY A 26 -10.80 7.55 8.00
C GLY A 26 -11.26 7.98 9.38
N ALA A 27 -12.06 9.03 9.51
CA ALA A 27 -12.57 9.47 10.82
C ALA A 27 -13.37 8.36 11.54
N GLU A 28 -14.07 7.49 10.80
CA GLU A 28 -14.72 6.31 11.34
C GLU A 28 -13.72 5.22 11.74
N ALA A 29 -12.62 5.07 10.99
CA ALA A 29 -11.58 4.08 11.26
C ALA A 29 -10.73 4.44 12.49
N ALA A 30 -10.60 5.72 12.86
CA ALA A 30 -9.88 6.17 14.04
C ALA A 30 -10.50 5.68 15.38
N ASN A 31 -11.73 5.20 15.36
CA ASN A 31 -12.40 4.61 16.52
C ASN A 31 -12.03 3.15 16.78
N TYR A 32 -11.25 2.51 15.90
CA TYR A 32 -10.83 1.12 16.11
C TYR A 32 -9.68 1.04 17.14
N PRO A 33 -9.63 -0.05 17.93
CA PRO A 33 -8.56 -0.27 18.90
C PRO A 33 -7.18 -0.28 18.24
N PHE A 34 -6.20 0.40 18.84
CA PHE A 34 -4.79 0.49 18.39
C PHE A 34 -4.51 1.44 17.21
N CYS A 35 -5.45 2.29 16.82
CA CYS A 35 -5.18 3.37 15.87
C CYS A 35 -4.62 4.59 16.58
N THR A 36 -3.39 4.98 16.24
CA THR A 36 -2.79 6.24 16.73
C THR A 36 -3.02 7.31 15.66
N ILE A 37 -3.55 8.48 16.08
CA ILE A 37 -3.70 9.62 15.17
C ILE A 37 -2.35 10.33 15.13
N GLU A 38 -1.62 10.20 14.03
CA GLU A 38 -0.38 10.93 13.78
C GLU A 38 -0.63 12.04 12.74
N PRO A 39 0.04 13.19 12.86
CA PRO A 39 -0.01 14.20 11.80
C PRO A 39 0.46 13.62 10.48
N ASN A 40 -0.25 13.95 9.39
CA ASN A 40 0.02 13.47 8.03
C ASN A 40 -0.16 11.95 7.81
N VAL A 41 -0.88 11.24 8.68
CA VAL A 41 -1.31 9.86 8.47
C VAL A 41 -2.82 9.80 8.37
N GLY A 42 -3.34 9.33 7.24
CA GLY A 42 -4.75 9.02 7.02
C GLY A 42 -4.97 7.51 7.05
N MET A 43 -6.08 7.06 7.60
CA MET A 43 -6.45 5.65 7.64
C MET A 43 -7.68 5.42 6.78
N VAL A 44 -7.69 4.34 6.02
CA VAL A 44 -8.86 3.91 5.21
C VAL A 44 -9.15 2.46 5.50
N SER A 45 -10.40 2.14 5.73
CA SER A 45 -10.87 0.77 5.81
C SER A 45 -10.71 0.07 4.45
N VAL A 46 -10.25 -1.16 4.46
CA VAL A 46 -10.18 -1.99 3.25
C VAL A 46 -11.58 -2.47 2.92
N PRO A 47 -12.14 -2.11 1.76
CA PRO A 47 -13.45 -2.58 1.35
C PRO A 47 -13.44 -4.10 1.16
N ASP A 48 -14.26 -4.83 1.92
CA ASP A 48 -14.38 -6.27 1.80
C ASP A 48 -15.79 -6.74 2.11
N SER A 49 -16.58 -6.98 1.07
CA SER A 49 -17.97 -7.44 1.18
C SER A 49 -18.10 -8.80 1.90
N ARG A 50 -17.03 -9.57 2.01
CA ARG A 50 -17.03 -10.84 2.74
C ARG A 50 -17.20 -10.62 4.23
N LEU A 51 -16.62 -9.55 4.77
CA LEU A 51 -16.81 -9.15 6.17
C LEU A 51 -18.28 -8.79 6.43
N ASP A 52 -18.92 -8.07 5.50
CA ASP A 52 -20.33 -7.67 5.64
C ASP A 52 -21.26 -8.90 5.69
N GLU A 53 -20.98 -9.91 4.88
CA GLU A 53 -21.76 -11.17 4.92
C GLU A 53 -21.56 -11.94 6.24
N LEU A 54 -20.33 -11.98 6.77
CA LEU A 54 -20.06 -12.55 8.09
C LEU A 54 -20.82 -11.81 9.19
N VAL A 55 -20.84 -10.49 9.14
CA VAL A 55 -21.57 -9.63 10.07
C VAL A 55 -23.08 -9.92 10.07
N LYS A 56 -23.68 -10.11 8.89
CA LYS A 56 -25.12 -10.46 8.78
C LYS A 56 -25.45 -11.79 9.47
N VAL A 57 -24.53 -12.77 9.40
CA VAL A 57 -24.74 -14.10 9.99
C VAL A 57 -24.51 -14.07 11.50
N TYR A 58 -23.42 -13.47 11.97
CA TYR A 58 -23.03 -13.53 13.39
C TYR A 58 -23.66 -12.44 14.24
N ASN A 59 -24.13 -11.34 13.62
CA ASN A 59 -24.63 -10.14 14.32
C ASN A 59 -23.71 -9.72 15.50
N PRO A 60 -22.41 -9.47 15.25
CA PRO A 60 -21.42 -9.31 16.28
C PRO A 60 -21.57 -8.01 17.04
N LYS A 61 -21.01 -7.96 18.27
CA LYS A 61 -20.95 -6.74 19.07
C LYS A 61 -19.92 -5.74 18.56
N SER A 62 -18.90 -6.19 17.83
CA SER A 62 -17.83 -5.38 17.27
C SER A 62 -17.49 -5.85 15.86
N ILE A 63 -17.27 -4.88 14.96
CA ILE A 63 -16.86 -5.12 13.58
C ILE A 63 -15.54 -4.38 13.40
N VAL A 64 -14.50 -5.09 12.97
CA VAL A 64 -13.17 -4.51 12.77
C VAL A 64 -12.68 -4.85 11.36
N PRO A 65 -12.82 -3.93 10.39
CA PRO A 65 -12.25 -4.12 9.06
C PRO A 65 -10.71 -4.09 9.10
N ALA A 66 -10.08 -4.58 8.06
CA ALA A 66 -8.69 -4.28 7.80
C ALA A 66 -8.55 -2.79 7.46
N VAL A 67 -7.42 -2.18 7.81
CA VAL A 67 -7.15 -0.76 7.55
C VAL A 67 -5.82 -0.59 6.85
N THR A 68 -5.73 0.40 5.97
CA THR A 68 -4.51 0.84 5.30
C THR A 68 -4.15 2.24 5.77
N GLU A 69 -2.87 2.46 6.02
CA GLU A 69 -2.33 3.77 6.37
C GLU A 69 -1.81 4.47 5.12
N PHE A 70 -2.27 5.71 4.89
CA PHE A 70 -1.71 6.60 3.89
C PHE A 70 -0.94 7.71 4.58
N VAL A 71 0.29 7.95 4.12
CA VAL A 71 1.17 8.97 4.68
C VAL A 71 1.34 10.07 3.66
N ASP A 72 0.88 11.28 3.98
CA ASP A 72 1.14 12.44 3.13
C ASP A 72 2.62 12.84 3.22
N ILE A 73 3.30 12.67 2.11
CA ILE A 73 4.71 12.97 1.99
C ILE A 73 4.85 14.35 1.36
N ALA A 74 4.84 15.37 2.20
CA ALA A 74 4.97 16.76 1.77
C ALA A 74 6.36 17.06 1.22
N GLY A 75 6.44 17.69 0.03
CA GLY A 75 7.62 18.46 -0.36
C GLY A 75 8.63 17.82 -1.30
N LEU A 76 8.21 17.01 -2.30
CA LEU A 76 8.98 16.85 -3.53
C LEU A 76 8.92 18.15 -4.35
N VAL A 77 9.73 19.14 -3.98
CA VAL A 77 9.95 20.34 -4.77
C VAL A 77 11.40 20.32 -5.20
N LYS A 78 11.63 20.63 -6.49
CA LYS A 78 12.98 20.79 -7.08
C LYS A 78 13.87 21.61 -6.14
N GLY A 79 14.93 20.99 -5.58
CA GLY A 79 15.84 21.64 -4.64
C GLY A 79 15.67 21.31 -3.14
N ALA A 80 14.73 20.47 -2.73
CA ALA A 80 14.67 19.97 -1.34
C ALA A 80 15.90 19.13 -0.95
N ALA A 81 16.69 18.70 -1.95
CA ALA A 81 17.96 18.03 -1.76
C ALA A 81 19.08 18.93 -1.20
N GLN A 82 18.96 20.26 -1.31
CA GLN A 82 20.04 21.21 -0.97
C GLN A 82 19.81 22.01 0.30
N GLY A 83 18.71 21.85 1.04
CA GLY A 83 18.39 22.69 2.20
C GLY A 83 17.77 21.96 3.37
N GLU A 84 18.49 21.90 4.43
CA GLU A 84 18.18 21.94 5.86
C GLU A 84 16.82 21.41 6.37
N GLY A 85 16.87 20.31 7.11
CA GLY A 85 15.87 19.94 8.13
C GLY A 85 14.61 19.22 7.64
N LEU A 86 13.81 19.80 6.76
CA LEU A 86 12.55 19.24 6.28
C LEU A 86 12.73 18.04 5.32
N GLY A 87 13.78 18.05 4.49
CA GLY A 87 14.07 16.97 3.56
C GLY A 87 14.42 15.64 4.23
N ASN A 88 15.01 15.65 5.42
CA ASN A 88 15.35 14.43 6.16
C ASN A 88 14.14 13.76 6.83
N GLN A 89 13.18 14.52 7.34
CA GLN A 89 11.94 13.97 7.89
C GLN A 89 11.09 13.31 6.81
N PHE A 90 10.97 13.96 5.67
CA PHE A 90 10.34 13.42 4.46
C PHE A 90 10.86 12.03 4.08
N LEU A 91 12.19 11.87 4.01
CA LEU A 91 12.82 10.60 3.66
C LEU A 91 12.54 9.49 4.70
N THR A 92 12.44 9.87 5.98
CA THR A 92 12.12 8.91 7.03
C THR A 92 10.72 8.32 6.83
N HIS A 93 9.73 9.16 6.57
CA HIS A 93 8.35 8.71 6.37
C HIS A 93 8.19 7.81 5.11
N ILE A 94 8.82 8.17 3.97
CA ILE A 94 8.78 7.27 2.78
C ILE A 94 9.45 5.93 3.07
N ARG A 95 10.56 5.91 3.80
CA ARG A 95 11.28 4.66 4.11
C ARG A 95 10.43 3.68 4.90
N GLU A 96 9.55 4.17 5.76
CA GLU A 96 8.62 3.36 6.53
C GLU A 96 7.44 2.82 5.71
N CYS A 97 7.15 3.41 4.54
CA CYS A 97 6.08 2.96 3.67
C CYS A 97 6.47 1.67 2.92
N GLU A 98 5.49 0.81 2.67
CA GLU A 98 5.67 -0.45 1.93
C GLU A 98 5.41 -0.27 0.44
N ALA A 99 4.59 0.72 0.06
CA ALA A 99 4.31 1.11 -1.32
C ALA A 99 4.29 2.63 -1.48
N ILE A 100 4.40 3.09 -2.72
CA ILE A 100 4.29 4.50 -3.11
C ILE A 100 3.12 4.67 -4.07
N MET A 101 2.24 5.61 -3.76
CA MET A 101 1.23 6.13 -4.68
C MET A 101 1.68 7.49 -5.19
N GLU A 102 1.91 7.60 -6.48
CA GLU A 102 2.31 8.84 -7.10
C GLU A 102 1.10 9.53 -7.73
N VAL A 103 0.74 10.70 -7.21
CA VAL A 103 -0.40 11.49 -7.70
C VAL A 103 0.06 12.37 -8.85
N ILE A 104 -0.54 12.14 -10.03
CA ILE A 104 -0.23 12.82 -11.26
C ILE A 104 -1.47 13.61 -11.73
N ARG A 105 -1.26 14.88 -12.05
CA ARG A 105 -2.32 15.73 -12.59
C ARG A 105 -2.57 15.38 -14.05
N CYS A 106 -3.80 14.98 -14.35
CA CYS A 106 -4.28 14.62 -15.68
C CYS A 106 -5.48 15.48 -16.09
N PHE A 107 -5.45 16.77 -15.80
CA PHE A 107 -6.51 17.72 -16.16
C PHE A 107 -5.97 19.15 -16.30
N ASP A 108 -6.60 19.94 -17.15
CA ASP A 108 -6.36 21.38 -17.27
C ASP A 108 -7.34 22.15 -16.38
N ASP A 109 -6.82 23.16 -15.67
CA ASP A 109 -7.61 24.14 -14.92
C ASP A 109 -6.85 25.46 -14.88
N GLU A 110 -7.47 26.52 -15.41
CA GLU A 110 -6.86 27.86 -15.51
C GLU A 110 -6.64 28.51 -14.13
N ASN A 111 -7.40 28.10 -13.12
CA ASN A 111 -7.29 28.61 -11.75
C ASN A 111 -6.21 27.90 -10.93
N ILE A 112 -5.69 26.77 -11.39
CA ILE A 112 -4.68 25.98 -10.70
C ILE A 112 -3.38 26.01 -11.50
N VAL A 113 -2.43 26.82 -11.04
CA VAL A 113 -1.12 26.96 -11.72
C VAL A 113 -0.33 25.65 -11.61
N HIS A 114 0.13 25.14 -12.76
CA HIS A 114 1.09 24.03 -12.77
C HIS A 114 2.52 24.56 -12.59
N VAL A 115 3.34 23.90 -11.77
CA VAL A 115 4.73 24.33 -11.44
C VAL A 115 5.64 24.45 -12.66
N HIS A 116 5.34 23.74 -13.74
CA HIS A 116 6.06 23.78 -15.02
C HIS A 116 5.29 24.48 -16.14
N GLY A 117 4.21 25.20 -15.82
CA GLY A 117 3.42 26.01 -16.76
C GLY A 117 2.47 25.22 -17.67
N SER A 118 2.58 23.91 -17.75
CA SER A 118 1.70 23.03 -18.54
C SER A 118 1.54 21.67 -17.88
N VAL A 119 0.43 20.99 -18.14
CA VAL A 119 0.21 19.61 -17.72
C VAL A 119 0.95 18.67 -18.66
N ASP A 120 1.77 17.79 -18.12
CA ASP A 120 2.49 16.75 -18.85
C ASP A 120 2.78 15.59 -17.88
N PRO A 121 1.93 14.54 -17.88
CA PRO A 121 2.01 13.46 -16.92
C PRO A 121 3.35 12.70 -16.94
N VAL A 122 3.92 12.47 -18.12
CA VAL A 122 5.17 11.72 -18.26
C VAL A 122 6.35 12.51 -17.71
N ARG A 123 6.46 13.78 -18.06
CA ARG A 123 7.47 14.69 -17.49
C ARG A 123 7.37 14.76 -15.97
N ASP A 124 6.16 14.83 -15.44
CA ASP A 124 5.93 14.98 -13.99
C ASP A 124 6.36 13.72 -13.24
N VAL A 125 6.09 12.52 -13.77
CA VAL A 125 6.62 11.25 -13.28
C VAL A 125 8.16 11.22 -13.32
N ASP A 126 8.77 11.56 -14.46
CA ASP A 126 10.23 11.56 -14.62
C ASP A 126 10.93 12.48 -13.61
N ILE A 127 10.31 13.62 -13.28
CA ILE A 127 10.85 14.54 -12.26
C ILE A 127 10.85 13.89 -10.88
N ILE A 128 9.74 13.25 -10.48
CA ILE A 128 9.63 12.61 -9.17
C ILE A 128 10.56 11.40 -9.09
N GLU A 129 10.56 10.53 -10.10
CA GLU A 129 11.47 9.38 -10.12
C GLU A 129 12.94 9.79 -10.05
N THR A 130 13.33 10.84 -10.78
CA THR A 130 14.70 11.38 -10.71
C THR A 130 15.06 11.85 -9.30
N GLU A 131 14.15 12.54 -8.62
CA GLU A 131 14.40 12.99 -7.24
C GLU A 131 14.54 11.82 -6.27
N LEU A 132 13.73 10.75 -6.40
CA LEU A 132 13.85 9.55 -5.59
C LEU A 132 15.16 8.80 -5.86
N ILE A 133 15.58 8.68 -7.13
CA ILE A 133 16.87 8.08 -7.52
C ILE A 133 18.05 8.86 -6.93
N LEU A 134 18.03 10.19 -6.98
CA LEU A 134 19.10 11.00 -6.39
C LEU A 134 19.22 10.81 -4.88
N LYS A 135 18.10 10.61 -4.17
CA LYS A 135 18.11 10.31 -2.74
C LYS A 135 18.66 8.91 -2.42
N ASP A 136 18.32 7.94 -3.24
CA ASP A 136 18.89 6.59 -3.11
C ASP A 136 20.37 6.59 -3.41
N LEU A 137 20.82 7.35 -4.41
CA LEU A 137 22.22 7.53 -4.76
C LEU A 137 23.03 8.07 -3.56
N ASP A 138 22.54 9.12 -2.88
CA ASP A 138 23.18 9.66 -1.67
C ASP A 138 23.34 8.60 -0.57
N SER A 139 22.35 7.71 -0.42
CA SER A 139 22.37 6.64 0.58
C SER A 139 23.38 5.55 0.21
N VAL A 140 23.43 5.18 -1.05
CA VAL A 140 24.36 4.17 -1.57
C VAL A 140 25.79 4.68 -1.55
N GLU A 141 26.07 5.94 -1.87
CA GLU A 141 27.42 6.53 -1.79
C GLU A 141 27.98 6.52 -0.36
N LYS A 142 27.14 6.81 0.64
CA LYS A 142 27.52 6.69 2.06
C LYS A 142 27.84 5.23 2.43
N ARG A 143 27.07 4.28 1.89
CA ARG A 143 27.31 2.85 2.11
C ARG A 143 28.62 2.40 1.46
N ILE A 144 28.89 2.81 0.22
CA ILE A 144 30.17 2.56 -0.49
C ILE A 144 31.35 2.98 0.38
N ALA A 145 31.33 4.19 0.93
CA ALA A 145 32.40 4.69 1.80
C ALA A 145 32.63 3.83 3.04
N THR A 146 31.57 3.18 3.55
CA THR A 146 31.65 2.28 4.71
C THR A 146 32.20 0.92 4.31
N GLU A 147 31.63 0.28 3.27
CA GLU A 147 32.04 -1.05 2.80
C GLU A 147 33.48 -1.06 2.26
N ALA A 148 33.92 0.03 1.62
CA ALA A 148 35.31 0.18 1.15
C ALA A 148 36.35 0.05 2.26
N LYS A 149 36.05 0.47 3.50
CA LYS A 149 36.92 0.29 4.66
C LYS A 149 37.10 -1.18 5.02
N GLY A 150 35.98 -1.93 5.08
CA GLY A 150 35.98 -3.37 5.35
C GLY A 150 36.64 -4.17 4.22
N ALA A 151 36.40 -3.81 2.96
CA ALA A 151 37.02 -4.45 1.79
C ALA A 151 38.54 -4.35 1.79
N ARG A 152 39.09 -3.22 2.23
CA ARG A 152 40.58 -2.99 2.36
C ARG A 152 41.24 -3.91 3.39
N THR A 153 40.49 -4.36 4.40
CA THR A 153 41.00 -5.30 5.41
C THR A 153 40.95 -6.76 4.97
N GLY A 154 40.50 -7.02 3.74
CA GLY A 154 40.45 -8.37 3.16
C GLY A 154 39.12 -9.13 3.43
N ASN A 155 38.13 -8.49 4.05
CA ASN A 155 36.82 -9.10 4.31
C ASN A 155 36.09 -9.39 3.00
N ALA A 156 35.82 -10.67 2.71
CA ALA A 156 35.19 -11.11 1.46
C ALA A 156 33.73 -10.64 1.35
N GLU A 157 32.98 -10.65 2.45
CA GLU A 157 31.61 -10.17 2.50
C GLU A 157 31.55 -8.66 2.21
N ALA A 158 32.41 -7.85 2.82
CA ALA A 158 32.48 -6.43 2.55
C ALA A 158 32.87 -6.12 1.10
N LYS A 159 33.68 -6.96 0.45
CA LYS A 159 34.00 -6.82 -0.98
C LYS A 159 32.78 -7.10 -1.87
N ALA A 160 32.01 -8.15 -1.56
CA ALA A 160 30.78 -8.48 -2.31
C ALA A 160 29.72 -7.37 -2.17
N ARG A 161 29.52 -6.87 -0.94
CA ARG A 161 28.61 -5.74 -0.67
C ARG A 161 29.05 -4.44 -1.33
N LEU A 162 30.36 -4.17 -1.36
CA LEU A 162 30.89 -3.02 -2.08
C LEU A 162 30.58 -3.10 -3.58
N ALA A 163 30.82 -4.24 -4.20
CA ALA A 163 30.53 -4.44 -5.62
C ALA A 163 29.03 -4.27 -5.94
N ALA A 164 28.15 -4.76 -5.07
CA ALA A 164 26.71 -4.56 -5.21
C ALA A 164 26.31 -3.07 -5.06
N CYS A 165 26.89 -2.34 -4.11
CA CYS A 165 26.68 -0.89 -3.97
C CYS A 165 27.17 -0.12 -5.20
N GLU A 166 28.32 -0.49 -5.77
CA GLU A 166 28.85 0.14 -6.98
C GLU A 166 27.94 -0.07 -8.19
N LYS A 167 27.38 -1.28 -8.35
CA LYS A 167 26.38 -1.54 -9.39
C LYS A 167 25.10 -0.71 -9.21
N LEU A 168 24.59 -0.57 -7.97
CA LEU A 168 23.44 0.29 -7.68
C LEU A 168 23.74 1.75 -8.04
N ARG A 169 24.92 2.26 -7.63
CA ARG A 169 25.35 3.62 -7.99
C ARG A 169 25.35 3.82 -9.50
N ASP A 170 25.95 2.88 -10.23
CA ASP A 170 26.06 2.97 -11.70
C ASP A 170 24.67 2.96 -12.35
N ALA A 171 23.75 2.12 -11.88
CA ALA A 171 22.35 2.12 -12.31
C ALA A 171 21.65 3.47 -12.04
N PHE A 172 21.85 4.05 -10.87
CA PHE A 172 21.28 5.35 -10.52
C PHE A 172 21.85 6.49 -11.38
N GLN A 173 23.14 6.46 -11.70
CA GLN A 173 23.78 7.42 -12.62
C GLN A 173 23.24 7.31 -14.06
N GLU A 174 22.76 6.13 -14.45
CA GLU A 174 22.03 5.89 -15.71
C GLU A 174 20.54 6.25 -15.64
N GLY A 175 20.04 6.74 -14.49
CA GLY A 175 18.64 7.06 -14.29
C GLY A 175 17.73 5.84 -14.07
N LYS A 176 18.31 4.68 -13.71
CA LYS A 176 17.56 3.47 -13.44
C LYS A 176 17.23 3.34 -11.97
N ALA A 177 15.98 2.98 -11.65
CA ALA A 177 15.52 2.73 -10.29
C ALA A 177 16.10 1.44 -9.69
N ALA A 178 16.23 1.36 -8.36
CA ALA A 178 16.75 0.15 -7.67
C ALA A 178 15.97 -1.11 -8.01
N ARG A 179 14.64 -1.02 -8.20
CA ARG A 179 13.75 -2.15 -8.57
C ARG A 179 14.16 -2.85 -9.87
N THR A 180 14.89 -2.19 -10.77
CA THR A 180 15.32 -2.78 -12.05
C THR A 180 16.54 -3.68 -11.91
N VAL A 181 17.29 -3.59 -10.82
CA VAL A 181 18.56 -4.31 -10.60
C VAL A 181 18.62 -5.06 -9.26
N MET A 182 17.64 -4.88 -8.38
CA MET A 182 17.69 -5.39 -7.00
C MET A 182 17.78 -6.92 -6.90
N HIS A 183 17.32 -7.65 -7.91
CA HIS A 183 17.32 -9.11 -7.94
C HIS A 183 18.54 -9.73 -8.64
N ASP A 184 19.56 -8.92 -8.95
CA ASP A 184 20.78 -9.41 -9.62
C ASP A 184 21.65 -10.28 -8.70
N SER A 185 21.58 -10.09 -7.38
CA SER A 185 22.27 -10.93 -6.38
C SER A 185 21.63 -10.80 -4.99
N GLU A 186 21.89 -11.80 -4.11
CA GLU A 186 21.45 -11.78 -2.70
C GLU A 186 22.04 -10.59 -1.93
N GLU A 187 23.31 -10.24 -2.20
CA GLU A 187 23.94 -9.09 -1.57
C GLU A 187 23.26 -7.78 -1.96
N MET A 188 22.81 -7.67 -3.21
CA MET A 188 22.08 -6.49 -3.68
C MET A 188 20.72 -6.38 -3.02
N GLU A 189 19.95 -7.47 -2.96
CA GLU A 189 18.69 -7.52 -2.21
C GLU A 189 18.88 -7.13 -0.74
N GLY A 190 19.93 -7.65 -0.11
CA GLY A 190 20.29 -7.32 1.27
C GLY A 190 20.57 -5.82 1.45
N ILE A 191 21.34 -5.20 0.56
CA ILE A 191 21.65 -3.77 0.61
C ILE A 191 20.43 -2.91 0.37
N VAL A 192 19.63 -3.24 -0.62
CA VAL A 192 18.37 -2.54 -0.95
C VAL A 192 17.45 -2.53 0.26
N LYS A 193 17.31 -3.67 0.94
CA LYS A 193 16.51 -3.83 2.16
C LYS A 193 17.11 -3.06 3.34
N ASP A 194 18.41 -3.19 3.60
CA ASP A 194 19.12 -2.51 4.70
C ASP A 194 19.01 -0.99 4.61
N LEU A 195 19.12 -0.44 3.39
CA LEU A 195 19.04 0.99 3.13
C LEU A 195 17.60 1.48 2.96
N ALA A 196 16.63 0.56 2.89
CA ALA A 196 15.22 0.86 2.59
C ALA A 196 15.09 1.81 1.40
N LEU A 197 15.73 1.42 0.26
CA LEU A 197 15.79 2.26 -0.92
C LEU A 197 14.39 2.60 -1.44
N LEU A 198 14.20 3.87 -1.78
CA LEU A 198 12.89 4.42 -2.17
C LEU A 198 12.43 3.86 -3.51
N THR A 199 13.35 3.78 -4.46
CA THR A 199 13.08 3.33 -5.83
C THR A 199 13.01 1.80 -5.96
N ALA A 200 13.19 1.06 -4.85
CA ALA A 200 12.94 -0.38 -4.78
C ALA A 200 11.50 -0.71 -4.40
N LYS A 201 10.77 0.26 -3.83
CA LYS A 201 9.40 0.05 -3.37
C LYS A 201 8.43 -0.16 -4.55
N PRO A 202 7.41 -1.02 -4.39
CA PRO A 202 6.29 -1.07 -5.30
C PRO A 202 5.66 0.31 -5.50
N LEU A 203 5.35 0.64 -6.75
CA LEU A 203 4.85 1.95 -7.17
C LEU A 203 3.63 1.78 -8.07
N PHE A 204 2.65 2.66 -7.92
CA PHE A 204 1.56 2.83 -8.86
C PHE A 204 1.20 4.31 -9.01
N TYR A 205 0.65 4.67 -10.17
CA TYR A 205 0.25 6.03 -10.48
C TYR A 205 -1.22 6.26 -10.19
N CYS A 206 -1.51 7.38 -9.56
CA CYS A 206 -2.85 7.87 -9.30
C CYS A 206 -3.11 9.07 -10.23
N ALA A 207 -3.79 8.83 -11.35
CA ALA A 207 -4.15 9.86 -12.32
C ALA A 207 -5.33 10.67 -11.77
N ASN A 208 -5.07 11.89 -11.29
CA ASN A 208 -6.10 12.80 -10.84
C ASN A 208 -6.73 13.50 -12.03
N VAL A 209 -8.01 13.23 -12.29
CA VAL A 209 -8.80 13.72 -13.43
C VAL A 209 -9.96 14.62 -12.99
N LYS A 210 -10.59 15.33 -13.93
CA LYS A 210 -11.88 15.97 -13.69
C LYS A 210 -13.00 14.96 -13.54
N GLU A 211 -14.12 15.39 -12.96
CA GLU A 211 -15.32 14.57 -12.74
C GLU A 211 -15.82 13.97 -14.06
N ASP A 212 -15.86 14.76 -15.14
CA ASP A 212 -16.35 14.33 -16.45
C ASP A 212 -15.48 13.23 -17.08
N ASP A 213 -14.21 13.14 -16.69
CA ASP A 213 -13.23 12.21 -17.26
C ASP A 213 -13.11 10.90 -16.45
N ILE A 214 -13.79 10.77 -15.30
CA ILE A 214 -13.55 9.66 -14.37
C ILE A 214 -13.87 8.28 -14.97
N LEU A 215 -14.86 8.19 -15.85
CA LEU A 215 -15.26 6.93 -16.48
C LEU A 215 -14.48 6.64 -17.77
N THR A 216 -14.16 7.66 -18.54
CA THR A 216 -13.60 7.50 -19.90
C THR A 216 -12.10 7.73 -19.98
N GLY A 217 -11.56 8.48 -19.02
CA GLY A 217 -10.21 9.03 -19.13
C GLY A 217 -10.13 10.17 -20.16
N ASN A 218 -8.91 10.60 -20.42
CA ASN A 218 -8.57 11.62 -21.40
C ASN A 218 -7.17 11.37 -21.96
N ALA A 219 -6.71 12.23 -22.88
CA ALA A 219 -5.40 12.08 -23.54
C ALA A 219 -4.21 12.07 -22.57
N TYR A 220 -4.28 12.75 -21.41
CA TYR A 220 -3.25 12.71 -20.38
C TYR A 220 -3.19 11.35 -19.70
N VAL A 221 -4.34 10.77 -19.39
CA VAL A 221 -4.45 9.43 -18.82
C VAL A 221 -3.90 8.37 -19.77
N ASP A 222 -4.19 8.50 -21.08
CA ASP A 222 -3.69 7.56 -22.09
C ASP A 222 -2.17 7.60 -22.19
N GLN A 223 -1.56 8.79 -22.18
CA GLN A 223 -0.10 8.98 -22.16
C GLN A 223 0.51 8.33 -20.90
N LEU A 224 -0.10 8.55 -19.73
CA LEU A 224 0.37 7.98 -18.47
C LEU A 224 0.25 6.46 -18.47
N LYS A 225 -0.85 5.89 -18.99
CA LYS A 225 -1.04 4.44 -19.12
C LYS A 225 0.00 3.79 -20.05
N GLU A 226 0.30 4.44 -21.17
CA GLU A 226 1.32 3.95 -22.10
C GLU A 226 2.72 3.95 -21.45
N TYR A 227 3.05 5.01 -20.72
CA TYR A 227 4.30 5.10 -19.97
C TYR A 227 4.36 4.04 -18.85
N ALA A 228 3.31 3.91 -18.07
CA ALA A 228 3.21 2.94 -16.98
C ALA A 228 3.38 1.50 -17.47
N ALA A 229 2.71 1.13 -18.56
CA ALA A 229 2.80 -0.20 -19.14
C ALA A 229 4.22 -0.56 -19.59
N LYS A 230 4.98 0.40 -20.15
CA LYS A 230 6.39 0.21 -20.54
C LYS A 230 7.30 -0.05 -19.33
N ASN A 231 6.95 0.50 -18.17
CA ASN A 231 7.74 0.40 -16.94
C ASN A 231 7.19 -0.65 -15.94
N GLY A 232 6.15 -1.39 -16.31
CA GLY A 232 5.55 -2.42 -15.47
C GLY A 232 4.76 -1.86 -14.27
N HIS A 233 4.22 -0.64 -14.41
CA HIS A 233 3.41 0.00 -13.39
C HIS A 233 1.94 0.08 -13.80
N GLU A 234 1.08 0.31 -12.82
CA GLU A 234 -0.36 0.46 -13.00
C GLU A 234 -0.81 1.89 -12.81
N VAL A 235 -1.93 2.25 -13.45
CA VAL A 235 -2.57 3.57 -13.33
C VAL A 235 -3.99 3.40 -12.82
N ILE A 236 -4.32 4.11 -11.76
CA ILE A 236 -5.67 4.23 -11.22
C ILE A 236 -6.15 5.65 -11.47
N MET A 237 -7.36 5.79 -12.00
CA MET A 237 -7.99 7.11 -12.12
C MET A 237 -8.72 7.46 -10.84
N ILE A 238 -8.60 8.71 -10.41
CA ILE A 238 -9.32 9.28 -9.28
C ILE A 238 -9.73 10.72 -9.64
N SER A 239 -10.85 11.17 -9.12
CA SER A 239 -11.16 12.60 -9.10
C SER A 239 -11.13 13.08 -7.66
N GLY A 240 -10.12 13.86 -7.33
CA GLY A 240 -9.99 14.42 -5.98
C GLY A 240 -11.24 15.17 -5.52
N LYS A 241 -11.98 15.80 -6.46
CA LYS A 241 -13.22 16.50 -6.17
C LYS A 241 -14.36 15.56 -5.85
N ILE A 242 -14.54 14.46 -6.61
CA ILE A 242 -15.53 13.42 -6.29
C ILE A 242 -15.24 12.81 -4.92
N GLU A 243 -13.97 12.50 -4.63
CA GLU A 243 -13.61 11.92 -3.33
C GLU A 243 -13.87 12.88 -2.16
N GLU A 244 -13.62 14.18 -2.35
CA GLU A 244 -13.93 15.21 -1.36
C GLU A 244 -15.45 15.27 -1.09
N GLU A 245 -16.28 15.24 -2.14
CA GLU A 245 -17.74 15.21 -2.02
C GLU A 245 -18.21 13.92 -1.33
N LEU A 246 -17.72 12.75 -1.75
CA LEU A 246 -18.04 11.47 -1.13
C LEU A 246 -17.65 11.45 0.37
N SER A 247 -16.52 12.03 0.75
CA SER A 247 -16.06 12.05 2.14
C SER A 247 -16.99 12.81 3.09
N ALA A 248 -17.81 13.71 2.56
CA ALA A 248 -18.75 14.52 3.32
C ALA A 248 -20.17 13.92 3.38
N MET A 249 -20.44 12.82 2.65
CA MET A 249 -21.76 12.21 2.55
C MET A 249 -21.96 11.08 3.56
N GLU A 250 -23.23 10.84 3.97
CA GLU A 250 -23.62 9.65 4.71
C GLU A 250 -23.50 8.38 3.84
N PRO A 251 -23.27 7.19 4.43
CA PRO A 251 -23.05 5.96 3.66
C PRO A 251 -24.14 5.61 2.63
N ALA A 252 -25.41 5.89 2.95
CA ALA A 252 -26.53 5.63 2.04
C ALA A 252 -26.49 6.54 0.80
N ASP A 253 -26.17 7.83 1.02
CA ASP A 253 -26.10 8.83 -0.05
C ASP A 253 -24.88 8.58 -0.95
N LYS A 254 -23.75 8.10 -0.38
CA LYS A 254 -22.57 7.69 -1.17
C LYS A 254 -22.91 6.64 -2.22
N ALA A 255 -23.67 5.61 -1.85
CA ALA A 255 -24.03 4.55 -2.77
C ALA A 255 -24.91 5.04 -3.93
N GLU A 256 -25.85 5.96 -3.65
CA GLU A 256 -26.70 6.58 -4.67
C GLU A 256 -25.89 7.49 -5.59
N PHE A 257 -25.04 8.32 -5.05
CA PHE A 257 -24.16 9.23 -5.79
C PHE A 257 -23.20 8.48 -6.73
N LEU A 258 -22.53 7.42 -6.25
CA LEU A 258 -21.70 6.57 -7.10
C LEU A 258 -22.48 5.94 -8.25
N LYS A 259 -23.72 5.49 -7.98
CA LYS A 259 -24.58 4.93 -9.01
C LYS A 259 -25.02 5.98 -10.04
N GLU A 260 -25.32 7.20 -9.63
CA GLU A 260 -25.64 8.31 -10.54
C GLU A 260 -24.45 8.65 -11.45
N LEU A 261 -23.24 8.62 -10.92
CA LEU A 261 -22.00 8.79 -11.68
C LEU A 261 -21.66 7.59 -12.56
N GLY A 262 -22.36 6.45 -12.44
CA GLY A 262 -22.05 5.21 -13.15
C GLY A 262 -20.80 4.49 -12.62
N MET A 263 -20.34 4.83 -11.42
CA MET A 263 -19.19 4.21 -10.75
C MET A 263 -19.64 3.02 -9.92
N LYS A 264 -18.81 1.96 -9.90
CA LYS A 264 -19.07 0.76 -9.06
C LYS A 264 -18.56 0.93 -7.63
N GLU A 265 -17.54 1.72 -7.45
CA GLU A 265 -16.85 2.00 -6.21
C GLU A 265 -16.16 3.37 -6.28
N SER A 266 -15.71 3.91 -5.15
CA SER A 266 -14.94 5.13 -5.12
C SER A 266 -13.53 4.93 -5.70
N GLY A 267 -12.87 6.02 -6.08
CA GLY A 267 -11.47 5.99 -6.49
C GLY A 267 -10.56 5.56 -5.33
N LEU A 268 -10.89 5.96 -4.10
CA LEU A 268 -10.15 5.53 -2.90
C LEU A 268 -10.25 4.03 -2.68
N ASP A 269 -11.43 3.42 -2.85
CA ASP A 269 -11.59 1.96 -2.75
C ASP A 269 -10.73 1.24 -3.78
N SER A 270 -10.70 1.76 -5.02
CA SER A 270 -9.83 1.26 -6.09
C SER A 270 -8.33 1.36 -5.74
N VAL A 271 -7.91 2.48 -5.13
CA VAL A 271 -6.54 2.71 -4.66
C VAL A 271 -6.16 1.69 -3.57
N VAL A 272 -7.01 1.50 -2.56
CA VAL A 272 -6.77 0.53 -1.47
C VAL A 272 -6.65 -0.88 -2.02
N ARG A 273 -7.58 -1.30 -2.88
CA ARG A 273 -7.56 -2.63 -3.49
C ARG A 273 -6.30 -2.85 -4.33
N LYS A 274 -5.89 -1.87 -5.12
CA LYS A 274 -4.67 -1.95 -5.94
C LYS A 274 -3.42 -2.04 -5.06
N GLY A 275 -3.33 -1.28 -3.98
CA GLY A 275 -2.24 -1.39 -3.01
C GLY A 275 -2.11 -2.80 -2.44
N TYR A 276 -3.24 -3.43 -2.09
CA TYR A 276 -3.28 -4.84 -1.65
C TYR A 276 -2.74 -5.80 -2.71
N GLU A 277 -3.16 -5.63 -3.96
CA GLU A 277 -2.73 -6.48 -5.08
C GLU A 277 -1.23 -6.39 -5.32
N ILE A 278 -0.70 -5.15 -5.42
CA ILE A 278 0.72 -4.88 -5.70
C ILE A 278 1.63 -5.41 -4.59
N LEU A 279 1.20 -5.34 -3.34
CA LEU A 279 1.94 -5.85 -2.18
C LEU A 279 1.71 -7.34 -1.92
N GLY A 280 0.90 -8.01 -2.74
CA GLY A 280 0.57 -9.42 -2.54
C GLY A 280 -0.14 -9.68 -1.22
N LEU A 281 -0.93 -8.71 -0.73
CA LEU A 281 -1.69 -8.84 0.50
C LEU A 281 -2.97 -9.65 0.29
N ARG A 282 -3.39 -10.31 1.36
CA ARG A 282 -4.59 -11.14 1.45
C ARG A 282 -5.29 -10.89 2.77
N THR A 283 -6.52 -11.33 2.87
CA THR A 283 -7.33 -11.19 4.08
C THR A 283 -7.80 -12.55 4.57
N PHE A 284 -7.63 -12.82 5.86
CA PHE A 284 -8.35 -13.89 6.55
C PHE A 284 -9.27 -13.29 7.61
N PHE A 285 -10.25 -14.05 8.06
CA PHE A 285 -11.25 -13.58 9.00
C PHE A 285 -11.23 -14.39 10.30
N THR A 286 -11.52 -13.70 11.40
CA THR A 286 -12.01 -14.30 12.62
C THR A 286 -13.46 -13.84 12.82
N ALA A 287 -14.39 -14.75 13.05
CA ALA A 287 -15.81 -14.42 13.07
C ALA A 287 -16.53 -15.10 14.24
N GLY A 288 -17.32 -14.34 14.99
CA GLY A 288 -18.12 -14.81 16.12
C GLY A 288 -19.02 -13.73 16.68
N GLU A 289 -19.90 -14.08 17.64
CA GLU A 289 -20.86 -13.15 18.25
C GLU A 289 -20.20 -11.96 18.99
N LYS A 290 -18.96 -12.09 19.41
CA LYS A 290 -18.24 -10.99 20.08
C LYS A 290 -17.66 -10.02 19.08
N GLU A 291 -17.00 -10.53 18.03
CA GLU A 291 -16.29 -9.75 17.05
C GLU A 291 -16.26 -10.50 15.71
N CYS A 292 -16.48 -9.77 14.62
CA CYS A 292 -16.06 -10.14 13.27
C CYS A 292 -14.91 -9.22 12.85
N ARG A 293 -13.79 -9.82 12.45
CA ARG A 293 -12.60 -9.04 12.11
C ARG A 293 -11.88 -9.57 10.88
N ALA A 294 -11.45 -8.65 10.05
CA ALA A 294 -10.59 -8.88 8.91
C ALA A 294 -9.12 -8.65 9.28
N TRP A 295 -8.24 -9.56 8.90
CA TRP A 295 -6.82 -9.55 9.20
C TRP A 295 -6.01 -9.58 7.91
N THR A 296 -5.12 -8.61 7.73
CA THR A 296 -4.23 -8.54 6.56
C THR A 296 -3.00 -9.41 6.75
N PHE A 297 -2.63 -10.16 5.72
CA PHE A 297 -1.41 -10.96 5.70
C PHE A 297 -0.77 -11.00 4.30
N HIS A 298 0.50 -11.35 4.20
CA HIS A 298 1.17 -11.54 2.90
C HIS A 298 0.86 -12.91 2.31
N ALA A 299 0.57 -12.96 1.03
CA ALA A 299 0.38 -14.21 0.31
C ALA A 299 1.57 -15.16 0.55
N GLY A 300 1.26 -16.43 0.77
CA GLY A 300 2.27 -17.43 1.12
C GLY A 300 2.55 -17.61 2.61
N TYR A 301 1.96 -16.78 3.48
CA TYR A 301 2.07 -17.00 4.92
C TYR A 301 1.43 -18.32 5.33
N LYS A 302 2.11 -19.01 6.25
CA LYS A 302 1.60 -20.23 6.88
C LYS A 302 0.74 -19.89 8.11
N ALA A 303 -0.06 -20.85 8.55
CA ALA A 303 -0.98 -20.67 9.68
C ALA A 303 -0.34 -20.10 10.95
N PRO A 304 0.88 -20.49 11.39
CA PRO A 304 1.54 -19.83 12.52
C PRO A 304 1.83 -18.35 12.30
N GLN A 305 2.26 -17.96 11.09
CA GLN A 305 2.53 -16.56 10.76
C GLN A 305 1.25 -15.72 10.78
N CYS A 306 0.14 -16.27 10.25
CA CYS A 306 -1.18 -15.62 10.34
C CYS A 306 -1.69 -15.53 11.80
N ALA A 307 -1.43 -16.53 12.64
CA ALA A 307 -1.69 -16.44 14.07
C ALA A 307 -0.87 -15.30 14.71
N GLY A 308 0.38 -15.11 14.27
CA GLY A 308 1.28 -14.03 14.67
C GLY A 308 0.76 -12.63 14.31
N VAL A 309 0.01 -12.51 13.22
CA VAL A 309 -0.68 -11.25 12.86
C VAL A 309 -1.67 -10.82 13.95
N ILE A 310 -2.30 -11.76 14.63
CA ILE A 310 -3.21 -11.50 15.74
C ILE A 310 -2.41 -11.13 16.99
N HIS A 311 -1.46 -12.00 17.38
CA HIS A 311 -0.58 -11.79 18.53
C HIS A 311 0.65 -12.69 18.45
N THR A 312 1.81 -12.19 18.87
CA THR A 312 3.07 -12.97 18.85
C THR A 312 3.02 -14.26 19.68
N ASP A 313 2.23 -14.29 20.75
CA ASP A 313 2.06 -15.50 21.55
C ASP A 313 1.26 -16.57 20.80
N PHE A 314 0.34 -16.19 19.91
CA PHE A 314 -0.39 -17.15 19.07
C PHE A 314 0.54 -17.83 18.08
N GLU A 315 1.54 -17.13 17.55
CA GLU A 315 2.56 -17.70 16.68
C GLU A 315 3.44 -18.69 17.46
N ARG A 316 3.98 -18.25 18.61
CA ARG A 316 4.87 -19.06 19.45
C ARG A 316 4.22 -20.32 19.98
N GLY A 317 2.98 -20.18 20.46
CA GLY A 317 2.21 -21.27 21.03
C GLY A 317 1.34 -22.03 20.03
N PHE A 318 1.47 -21.80 18.73
CA PHE A 318 0.61 -22.37 17.70
C PHE A 318 0.54 -23.90 17.78
N ILE A 319 -0.67 -24.45 17.88
CA ILE A 319 -0.93 -25.89 17.88
C ILE A 319 -1.54 -26.30 16.54
N ARG A 320 -2.66 -25.70 16.17
CA ARG A 320 -3.41 -25.94 14.94
C ARG A 320 -4.41 -24.81 14.69
N ALA A 321 -4.96 -24.75 13.49
CA ALA A 321 -6.08 -23.88 13.16
C ALA A 321 -7.28 -24.71 12.67
N GLU A 322 -8.48 -24.37 13.11
CA GLU A 322 -9.71 -24.80 12.43
C GLU A 322 -9.99 -23.76 11.34
N THR A 323 -10.14 -24.20 10.10
CA THR A 323 -10.23 -23.34 8.92
C THR A 323 -11.43 -23.72 8.05
N LEU A 324 -12.18 -22.73 7.64
CA LEU A 324 -13.30 -22.87 6.70
C LEU A 324 -13.12 -21.83 5.58
N SER A 325 -13.28 -22.25 4.31
CA SER A 325 -13.26 -21.30 3.21
C SER A 325 -14.51 -20.40 3.25
N TYR A 326 -14.37 -19.15 2.83
CA TYR A 326 -15.50 -18.22 2.75
C TYR A 326 -16.63 -18.75 1.83
N GLU A 327 -16.27 -19.41 0.74
CA GLU A 327 -17.22 -19.99 -0.21
C GLU A 327 -18.06 -21.12 0.42
N ASP A 328 -17.43 -21.98 1.22
CA ASP A 328 -18.15 -23.05 1.92
C ASP A 328 -19.00 -22.48 3.07
N PHE A 329 -18.52 -21.42 3.73
CA PHE A 329 -19.32 -20.68 4.70
C PHE A 329 -20.61 -20.13 4.09
N LEU A 330 -20.52 -19.45 2.94
CA LEU A 330 -21.69 -18.91 2.24
C LEU A 330 -22.72 -20.00 1.85
N LYS A 331 -22.24 -21.13 1.34
CA LYS A 331 -23.11 -22.25 0.93
C LYS A 331 -23.90 -22.84 2.08
N HIS A 332 -23.32 -22.89 3.29
CA HIS A 332 -23.91 -23.53 4.46
C HIS A 332 -24.54 -22.55 5.45
N GLY A 333 -24.29 -21.25 5.29
CA GLY A 333 -24.90 -20.17 6.07
C GLY A 333 -24.40 -20.05 7.52
N SER A 334 -23.59 -20.98 8.02
CA SER A 334 -22.98 -20.89 9.36
C SER A 334 -21.79 -21.82 9.52
N TRP A 335 -20.90 -21.49 10.47
CA TRP A 335 -19.79 -22.35 10.87
C TRP A 335 -20.24 -23.75 11.31
N ASN A 336 -21.31 -23.82 12.13
CA ASN A 336 -21.78 -25.11 12.67
C ASN A 336 -22.32 -26.01 11.57
N ALA A 337 -23.11 -25.48 10.64
CA ALA A 337 -23.62 -26.25 9.50
C ALA A 337 -22.49 -26.74 8.60
N ALA A 338 -21.47 -25.93 8.34
CA ALA A 338 -20.29 -26.35 7.60
C ALA A 338 -19.48 -27.42 8.36
N LYS A 339 -19.40 -27.34 9.69
CA LYS A 339 -18.74 -28.33 10.53
C LYS A 339 -19.46 -29.68 10.52
N GLU A 340 -20.78 -29.68 10.60
CA GLU A 340 -21.62 -30.89 10.48
C GLU A 340 -21.49 -31.53 9.08
N ALA A 341 -21.30 -30.70 8.03
CA ALA A 341 -21.02 -31.16 6.67
C ALA A 341 -19.57 -31.65 6.47
N GLY A 342 -18.69 -31.55 7.50
CA GLY A 342 -17.29 -32.00 7.43
C GLY A 342 -16.36 -31.06 6.65
N LEU A 343 -16.74 -29.79 6.43
CA LEU A 343 -15.99 -28.83 5.63
C LEU A 343 -14.99 -27.99 6.46
N VAL A 344 -15.18 -27.97 7.78
CA VAL A 344 -14.20 -27.32 8.67
C VAL A 344 -12.97 -28.22 8.76
N ARG A 345 -11.87 -27.75 8.21
CA ARG A 345 -10.58 -28.44 8.18
C ARG A 345 -9.76 -28.14 9.43
N THR A 346 -8.99 -29.12 9.87
CA THR A 346 -7.97 -28.90 10.90
C THR A 346 -6.61 -28.80 10.22
N GLU A 347 -5.98 -27.64 10.30
CA GLU A 347 -4.76 -27.32 9.60
C GLU A 347 -3.57 -27.18 10.55
N GLY A 348 -2.42 -27.71 10.14
CA GLY A 348 -1.18 -27.67 10.88
C GLY A 348 -0.26 -26.51 10.50
N LYS A 349 1.00 -26.56 10.98
CA LYS A 349 1.99 -25.50 10.81
C LYS A 349 2.37 -25.20 9.36
N GLU A 350 2.22 -26.18 8.47
CA GLU A 350 2.64 -26.05 7.06
C GLU A 350 1.51 -25.54 6.16
N TYR A 351 0.30 -25.34 6.69
CA TYR A 351 -0.81 -24.84 5.90
C TYR A 351 -0.56 -23.41 5.43
N VAL A 352 -0.59 -23.21 4.13
CA VAL A 352 -0.52 -21.89 3.50
C VAL A 352 -1.93 -21.30 3.46
N VAL A 353 -2.14 -20.23 4.22
CA VAL A 353 -3.45 -19.58 4.38
C VAL A 353 -3.90 -19.00 3.06
N GLN A 354 -5.18 -19.21 2.74
CA GLN A 354 -5.80 -18.70 1.53
C GLN A 354 -6.56 -17.40 1.80
N ASP A 355 -6.71 -16.58 0.75
CA ASP A 355 -7.52 -15.37 0.83
C ASP A 355 -8.98 -15.73 1.10
N GLY A 356 -9.57 -15.13 2.13
CA GLY A 356 -10.94 -15.40 2.55
C GLY A 356 -11.11 -16.55 3.54
N ASP A 357 -10.06 -17.21 3.98
CA ASP A 357 -10.16 -18.22 5.03
C ASP A 357 -10.76 -17.63 6.32
N ILE A 358 -11.74 -18.31 6.91
CA ILE A 358 -12.26 -18.02 8.25
C ILE A 358 -11.58 -18.97 9.21
N MET A 359 -10.86 -18.44 10.21
CA MET A 359 -9.90 -19.21 11.00
C MET A 359 -10.12 -19.07 12.51
N TYR A 360 -9.98 -20.20 13.22
CA TYR A 360 -9.86 -20.26 14.69
C TYR A 360 -8.52 -20.87 15.06
N PHE A 361 -7.66 -20.11 15.72
CA PHE A 361 -6.35 -20.57 16.15
C PHE A 361 -6.40 -21.19 17.55
N LEU A 362 -5.84 -22.40 17.68
CA LEU A 362 -5.60 -23.06 18.96
C LEU A 362 -4.11 -22.93 19.27
N PHE A 363 -3.82 -22.38 20.42
CA PHE A 363 -2.46 -22.14 20.88
C PHE A 363 -2.34 -22.43 22.38
N ASN A 364 -1.12 -22.63 22.84
CA ASN A 364 -0.78 -22.79 24.26
C ASN A 364 0.51 -22.01 24.55
N VAL A 365 0.47 -21.10 25.52
CA VAL A 365 1.59 -20.25 25.95
C VAL A 365 1.95 -20.55 27.38
#